data_ce7270de87b7111dfde2661e132d5aae
#
_entry.id   ce7270de87b7111dfde2661e132d5aae
#
_cell.length_a   1.000
_cell.length_b   1.000
_cell.length_c   1.000
_cell.angle_alpha   90.00
_cell.angle_beta   90.00
_cell.angle_gamma   90.00
#
_symmetry.space_group_name_H-M   'P 1'
#
loop_
_entity.id
_entity.type
_entity.pdbx_description
1 polymer ?
#
loop_
_entity_poly.entity_id
_entity_poly.type
_entity_poly.pdbx_seq_one_letter_code
_entity_poly.pdbx_strand_id
1 'polypeptide(L)'
;MGFLLCIISVAAHALDAADHRVKFRVLAIAEAGKGDHSDFVAAAKVWLEQLATENDFAVDYITNTDPINDAFLAKYRLFIQLNYPPYRWTPVAKKAFQRYITRGTGGWIGFHHAMLLGDFDGYKMWPWWSHFMGDIRYTSYIAQFATATVKVDDPGHPVMKGLPSSFTVQHEEWYTWSRSNRNNVHVLATVDESTYSPKSMITMGDHPVIWTNEHVKARNVYIFMGHHADLFEDKNFTQLFRNAIFWGAGQ
;
A
#
# COMPACT_ATOMS: atom_id res chain seq x y z
N MET A 1 0.65 -76.41 23.14
CA MET A 1 -0.05 -75.37 22.33
C MET A 1 0.34 -74.03 22.88
N GLY A 2 1.38 -73.40 22.28
CA GLY A 2 1.85 -72.11 22.69
C GLY A 2 1.39 -71.05 21.66
N PHE A 3 0.68 -70.02 22.11
CA PHE A 3 0.25 -68.88 21.30
C PHE A 3 1.35 -67.82 21.31
N LEU A 4 1.94 -67.58 20.17
CA LEU A 4 2.91 -66.49 19.93
C LEU A 4 2.15 -65.20 19.64
N LEU A 5 2.22 -64.24 20.56
CA LEU A 5 1.59 -62.91 20.41
C LEU A 5 2.60 -62.04 19.63
N CYS A 6 2.26 -61.71 18.38
CA CYS A 6 3.03 -60.78 17.54
C CYS A 6 2.60 -59.36 17.87
N ILE A 7 3.47 -58.59 18.55
CA ILE A 7 3.26 -57.16 18.82
C ILE A 7 3.73 -56.37 17.58
N ILE A 8 2.78 -55.80 16.83
CA ILE A 8 3.08 -54.90 15.73
C ILE A 8 3.28 -53.50 16.33
N SER A 9 4.53 -53.07 16.37
CA SER A 9 4.89 -51.70 16.75
C SER A 9 4.59 -50.74 15.59
N VAL A 10 3.53 -49.94 15.71
CA VAL A 10 3.25 -48.84 14.79
C VAL A 10 4.12 -47.67 15.19
N ALA A 11 5.19 -47.42 14.46
CA ALA A 11 5.97 -46.19 14.58
C ALA A 11 5.15 -45.04 14.00
N ALA A 12 4.62 -44.20 14.88
CA ALA A 12 4.05 -42.93 14.50
C ALA A 12 5.17 -41.99 14.01
N HIS A 13 5.28 -41.79 12.71
CA HIS A 13 6.10 -40.71 12.15
C HIS A 13 5.39 -39.41 12.50
N ALA A 14 5.86 -38.72 13.52
CA ALA A 14 5.55 -37.31 13.73
C ALA A 14 6.17 -36.57 12.54
N LEU A 15 5.34 -36.07 11.63
CA LEU A 15 5.72 -35.07 10.65
C LEU A 15 6.13 -33.84 11.45
N ASP A 16 7.43 -33.61 11.53
CA ASP A 16 8.03 -32.38 12.02
C ASP A 16 7.55 -31.28 11.08
N ALA A 17 6.46 -30.59 11.48
CA ALA A 17 6.06 -29.36 10.85
C ALA A 17 7.18 -28.36 11.17
N ALA A 18 8.11 -28.18 10.23
CA ALA A 18 9.13 -27.17 10.31
C ALA A 18 8.42 -25.87 10.67
N ASP A 19 8.72 -25.31 11.84
CA ASP A 19 8.24 -24.01 12.30
C ASP A 19 8.76 -22.96 11.32
N HIS A 20 7.99 -22.70 10.26
CA HIS A 20 8.31 -21.70 9.24
C HIS A 20 8.26 -20.32 9.90
N ARG A 21 9.39 -19.95 10.50
CA ARG A 21 9.56 -18.69 11.18
C ARG A 21 9.50 -17.56 10.14
N VAL A 22 8.36 -16.88 10.06
CA VAL A 22 8.19 -15.74 9.17
C VAL A 22 9.25 -14.67 9.44
N LYS A 23 9.83 -14.10 8.38
CA LYS A 23 10.87 -13.07 8.47
C LYS A 23 10.35 -11.77 9.07
N PHE A 24 9.10 -11.39 8.70
CA PHE A 24 8.43 -10.22 9.23
C PHE A 24 6.91 -10.34 9.07
N ARG A 25 6.19 -9.44 9.74
CA ARG A 25 4.72 -9.37 9.62
C ARG A 25 4.31 -8.04 9.01
N VAL A 26 3.30 -8.09 8.18
CA VAL A 26 2.65 -6.96 7.51
C VAL A 26 1.22 -6.85 8.04
N LEU A 27 0.78 -5.64 8.35
CA LEU A 27 -0.62 -5.32 8.58
C LEU A 27 -1.19 -4.65 7.34
N ALA A 28 -2.29 -5.16 6.80
CA ALA A 28 -3.01 -4.51 5.72
C ALA A 28 -4.39 -4.05 6.20
N ILE A 29 -4.68 -2.74 6.08
CA ILE A 29 -6.05 -2.25 6.24
C ILE A 29 -6.71 -2.19 4.87
N ALA A 30 -7.82 -2.91 4.74
CA ALA A 30 -8.54 -3.06 3.49
C ALA A 30 -9.87 -2.32 3.55
N GLU A 31 -10.13 -1.43 2.61
CA GLU A 31 -11.46 -0.83 2.50
C GLU A 31 -12.49 -1.91 2.18
N ALA A 32 -13.61 -1.89 2.92
CA ALA A 32 -14.75 -2.75 2.63
C ALA A 32 -15.72 -1.99 1.73
N GLY A 33 -16.31 -2.67 0.75
CA GLY A 33 -17.27 -2.05 -0.17
C GLY A 33 -17.60 -2.92 -1.37
N LYS A 34 -18.01 -2.28 -2.44
CA LYS A 34 -18.31 -2.89 -3.74
C LYS A 34 -17.76 -1.98 -4.86
N GLY A 35 -17.54 -2.57 -6.04
CA GLY A 35 -17.02 -1.88 -7.22
C GLY A 35 -15.50 -1.85 -7.27
N ASP A 36 -14.96 -1.06 -8.17
CA ASP A 36 -13.57 -1.09 -8.62
C ASP A 36 -12.55 -1.04 -7.47
N HIS A 37 -12.72 -0.16 -6.50
CA HIS A 37 -11.82 -0.08 -5.33
C HIS A 37 -11.81 -1.36 -4.49
N SER A 38 -12.96 -2.03 -4.36
CA SER A 38 -13.06 -3.31 -3.64
C SER A 38 -12.48 -4.45 -4.43
N ASP A 39 -12.60 -4.40 -5.75
CA ASP A 39 -12.02 -5.39 -6.66
C ASP A 39 -10.49 -5.28 -6.66
N PHE A 40 -9.93 -4.05 -6.64
CA PHE A 40 -8.51 -3.84 -6.37
C PHE A 40 -8.08 -4.46 -5.05
N VAL A 41 -8.82 -4.23 -3.96
CA VAL A 41 -8.52 -4.79 -2.63
C VAL A 41 -8.54 -6.32 -2.65
N ALA A 42 -9.50 -6.92 -3.34
CA ALA A 42 -9.61 -8.37 -3.46
C ALA A 42 -8.42 -8.96 -4.23
N ALA A 43 -8.05 -8.37 -5.37
CA ALA A 43 -6.87 -8.77 -6.14
C ALA A 43 -5.56 -8.56 -5.35
N ALA A 44 -5.44 -7.44 -4.63
CA ALA A 44 -4.31 -7.17 -3.75
C ALA A 44 -4.12 -8.25 -2.69
N LYS A 45 -5.19 -8.73 -2.06
CA LYS A 45 -5.10 -9.81 -1.06
C LYS A 45 -4.56 -11.10 -1.66
N VAL A 46 -5.10 -11.52 -2.79
CA VAL A 46 -4.64 -12.76 -3.48
C VAL A 46 -3.16 -12.64 -3.83
N TRP A 47 -2.75 -11.52 -4.41
CA TRP A 47 -1.35 -11.28 -4.78
C TRP A 47 -0.41 -11.21 -3.56
N LEU A 48 -0.84 -10.54 -2.49
CA LEU A 48 -0.07 -10.43 -1.24
C LEU A 48 0.12 -11.78 -0.56
N GLU A 49 -0.89 -12.64 -0.53
CA GLU A 49 -0.80 -13.99 0.04
C GLU A 49 0.18 -14.87 -0.72
N GLN A 50 0.14 -14.80 -2.07
CA GLN A 50 1.11 -15.49 -2.89
C GLN A 50 2.54 -14.98 -2.62
N LEU A 51 2.74 -13.65 -2.68
CA LEU A 51 4.04 -13.04 -2.43
C LEU A 51 4.58 -13.36 -1.03
N ALA A 52 3.70 -13.38 -0.02
CA ALA A 52 4.03 -13.70 1.36
C ALA A 52 4.53 -15.14 1.50
N THR A 53 3.83 -16.09 0.87
CA THR A 53 4.21 -17.50 0.84
C THR A 53 5.57 -17.70 0.17
N GLU A 54 5.81 -17.05 -0.96
CA GLU A 54 7.06 -17.18 -1.73
C GLU A 54 8.29 -16.57 -1.02
N ASN A 55 8.06 -15.66 -0.04
CA ASN A 55 9.13 -14.86 0.57
C ASN A 55 9.18 -14.93 2.10
N ASP A 56 8.43 -15.83 2.74
CA ASP A 56 8.43 -16.12 4.18
C ASP A 56 8.02 -14.91 5.04
N PHE A 57 7.00 -14.17 4.66
CA PHE A 57 6.39 -13.17 5.54
C PHE A 57 4.89 -13.45 5.75
N ALA A 58 4.28 -12.83 6.75
CA ALA A 58 2.87 -12.99 7.03
C ALA A 58 2.11 -11.67 6.84
N VAL A 59 0.86 -11.75 6.38
CA VAL A 59 -0.03 -10.59 6.24
C VAL A 59 -1.27 -10.80 7.10
N ASP A 60 -1.53 -9.86 8.00
CA ASP A 60 -2.78 -9.79 8.75
C ASP A 60 -3.67 -8.70 8.17
N TYR A 61 -4.97 -8.94 8.10
CA TYR A 61 -5.94 -7.99 7.53
C TYR A 61 -6.89 -7.44 8.57
N ILE A 62 -7.14 -6.14 8.50
CA ILE A 62 -8.21 -5.46 9.23
C ILE A 62 -9.07 -4.65 8.25
N THR A 63 -10.34 -4.41 8.61
CA THR A 63 -11.30 -3.67 7.79
C THR A 63 -11.69 -2.31 8.38
N ASN A 64 -11.19 -2.01 9.58
CA ASN A 64 -11.36 -0.73 10.26
C ASN A 64 -10.18 -0.46 11.20
N THR A 65 -10.15 0.71 11.80
CA THR A 65 -9.03 1.14 12.64
C THR A 65 -9.23 0.91 14.14
N ASP A 66 -10.31 0.24 14.56
CA ASP A 66 -10.63 0.01 15.98
C ASP A 66 -9.54 -0.77 16.74
N PRO A 67 -8.90 -1.81 16.15
CA PRO A 67 -7.84 -2.54 16.85
C PRO A 67 -6.53 -1.76 16.98
N ILE A 68 -6.37 -0.65 16.23
CA ILE A 68 -5.09 0.05 16.11
C ILE A 68 -4.76 0.85 17.38
N ASN A 69 -3.66 0.45 18.02
CA ASN A 69 -2.97 1.17 19.09
C ASN A 69 -1.47 0.89 19.01
N ASP A 70 -0.65 1.49 19.87
CA ASP A 70 0.81 1.32 19.82
C ASP A 70 1.26 -0.14 19.96
N ALA A 71 0.67 -0.89 20.89
CA ALA A 71 1.02 -2.29 21.13
C ALA A 71 0.60 -3.19 19.96
N PHE A 72 -0.52 -2.86 19.30
CA PHE A 72 -0.97 -3.57 18.11
C PHE A 72 -0.03 -3.33 16.94
N LEU A 73 0.31 -2.05 16.64
CA LEU A 73 1.19 -1.70 15.53
C LEU A 73 2.63 -2.17 15.73
N ALA A 74 3.11 -2.28 16.97
CA ALA A 74 4.47 -2.75 17.27
C ALA A 74 4.74 -4.20 16.81
N LYS A 75 3.71 -4.96 16.47
CA LYS A 75 3.82 -6.33 15.95
C LYS A 75 4.22 -6.38 14.46
N TYR A 76 4.12 -5.26 13.74
CA TYR A 76 4.24 -5.21 12.29
C TYR A 76 5.42 -4.34 11.85
N ARG A 77 6.18 -4.88 10.88
CA ARG A 77 7.29 -4.16 10.24
C ARG A 77 6.82 -3.25 9.12
N LEU A 78 5.63 -3.50 8.58
CA LEU A 78 5.03 -2.75 7.50
C LEU A 78 3.52 -2.65 7.70
N PHE A 79 2.99 -1.47 7.45
CA PHE A 79 1.56 -1.20 7.38
C PHE A 79 1.17 -0.85 5.94
N ILE A 80 0.24 -1.58 5.34
CA ILE A 80 -0.27 -1.32 3.99
C ILE A 80 -1.71 -0.80 4.09
N GLN A 81 -1.98 0.32 3.43
CA GLN A 81 -3.31 0.93 3.39
C GLN A 81 -3.90 0.73 1.99
N LEU A 82 -4.71 -0.33 1.85
CA LEU A 82 -5.40 -0.71 0.62
C LEU A 82 -6.72 0.08 0.54
N ASN A 83 -6.67 1.24 -0.10
CA ASN A 83 -7.84 2.12 -0.34
C ASN A 83 -8.62 2.57 0.90
N TYR A 84 -8.08 2.44 2.11
CA TYR A 84 -8.78 2.89 3.31
C TYR A 84 -8.57 4.40 3.52
N PRO A 85 -9.65 5.22 3.55
CA PRO A 85 -9.50 6.68 3.58
C PRO A 85 -9.05 7.21 4.95
N PRO A 86 -8.19 8.24 5.01
CA PRO A 86 -7.62 8.74 6.27
C PRO A 86 -8.64 9.42 7.18
N TYR A 87 -9.73 9.95 6.66
CA TYR A 87 -10.74 10.64 7.46
C TYR A 87 -11.55 9.68 8.35
N ARG A 88 -11.63 8.38 8.02
CA ARG A 88 -12.36 7.35 8.80
C ARG A 88 -11.60 6.78 9.99
N TRP A 89 -10.36 7.23 10.22
CA TRP A 89 -9.55 6.70 11.31
C TRP A 89 -10.05 7.18 12.68
N THR A 90 -10.10 6.26 13.66
CA THR A 90 -10.43 6.61 15.05
C THR A 90 -9.36 7.52 15.68
N PRO A 91 -9.69 8.35 16.67
CA PRO A 91 -8.72 9.23 17.33
C PRO A 91 -7.53 8.48 17.96
N VAL A 92 -7.77 7.28 18.48
CA VAL A 92 -6.72 6.43 19.08
C VAL A 92 -5.79 5.93 17.99
N ALA A 93 -6.35 5.43 16.89
CA ALA A 93 -5.59 4.94 15.75
C ALA A 93 -4.74 6.04 15.10
N LYS A 94 -5.29 7.24 14.92
CA LYS A 94 -4.57 8.41 14.40
C LYS A 94 -3.31 8.70 15.22
N LYS A 95 -3.43 8.74 16.54
CA LYS A 95 -2.29 9.01 17.45
C LYS A 95 -1.25 7.88 17.42
N ALA A 96 -1.69 6.63 17.41
CA ALA A 96 -0.79 5.47 17.37
C ALA A 96 -0.04 5.41 16.03
N PHE A 97 -0.72 5.58 14.92
CA PHE A 97 -0.11 5.59 13.59
C PHE A 97 0.88 6.76 13.43
N GLN A 98 0.52 7.95 13.89
CA GLN A 98 1.43 9.10 13.87
C GLN A 98 2.73 8.79 14.62
N ARG A 99 2.67 8.16 15.80
CA ARG A 99 3.87 7.72 16.52
C ARG A 99 4.64 6.62 15.78
N TYR A 100 3.92 5.66 15.21
CA TYR A 100 4.50 4.56 14.42
C TYR A 100 5.37 5.10 13.28
N ILE A 101 4.86 6.08 12.53
CA ILE A 101 5.56 6.72 11.42
C ILE A 101 6.69 7.62 11.91
N THR A 102 6.42 8.53 12.86
CA THR A 102 7.42 9.52 13.31
C THR A 102 8.59 8.89 14.04
N ARG A 103 8.39 7.77 14.72
CA ARG A 103 9.45 7.03 15.44
C ARG A 103 10.18 6.00 14.57
N GLY A 104 9.63 5.66 13.40
CA GLY A 104 10.18 4.62 12.53
C GLY A 104 10.00 3.22 13.09
N THR A 105 8.89 2.95 13.77
CA THR A 105 8.58 1.63 14.34
C THR A 105 8.41 0.59 13.25
N GLY A 106 7.82 0.97 12.11
CA GLY A 106 7.71 0.18 10.89
C GLY A 106 7.41 1.09 9.71
N GLY A 107 7.41 0.53 8.50
CA GLY A 107 7.14 1.26 7.25
C GLY A 107 5.66 1.40 6.93
N TRP A 108 5.37 2.18 5.89
CA TRP A 108 4.01 2.39 5.38
C TRP A 108 3.96 2.42 3.86
N ILE A 109 2.91 1.81 3.30
CA ILE A 109 2.52 1.94 1.88
C ILE A 109 1.05 2.34 1.84
N GLY A 110 0.72 3.37 1.08
CA GLY A 110 -0.66 3.79 0.86
C GLY A 110 -1.03 3.82 -0.61
N PHE A 111 -2.26 3.43 -0.90
CA PHE A 111 -2.81 3.44 -2.25
C PHE A 111 -4.01 4.39 -2.34
N HIS A 112 -4.17 5.01 -3.48
CA HIS A 112 -5.34 5.71 -4.01
C HIS A 112 -6.16 6.47 -2.93
N HIS A 113 -7.18 5.86 -2.31
CA HIS A 113 -8.00 6.49 -1.26
C HIS A 113 -7.24 6.93 -0.01
N ALA A 114 -5.98 6.48 0.19
CA ALA A 114 -5.14 7.03 1.24
C ALA A 114 -4.90 8.55 1.07
N MET A 115 -5.23 9.11 -0.09
CA MET A 115 -5.12 10.55 -0.43
C MET A 115 -6.45 11.30 -0.47
N LEU A 116 -7.53 10.75 0.05
CA LEU A 116 -8.77 11.51 0.25
C LEU A 116 -8.60 12.52 1.39
N LEU A 117 -7.86 13.58 1.10
CA LEU A 117 -7.47 14.66 2.01
C LEU A 117 -8.46 15.81 1.97
N GLY A 118 -9.60 15.61 2.61
CA GLY A 118 -10.69 16.58 2.67
C GLY A 118 -11.68 16.25 3.78
N ASP A 119 -12.76 17.01 3.83
CA ASP A 119 -13.93 16.70 4.65
C ASP A 119 -14.86 15.83 3.80
N PHE A 120 -15.08 14.58 4.20
CA PHE A 120 -15.91 13.63 3.47
C PHE A 120 -16.85 12.87 4.42
N ASP A 121 -18.04 12.53 3.97
CA ASP A 121 -19.00 11.68 4.70
C ASP A 121 -19.31 12.17 6.13
N GLY A 122 -19.25 13.49 6.36
CA GLY A 122 -19.43 14.08 7.69
C GLY A 122 -18.18 14.06 8.59
N TYR A 123 -17.10 13.45 8.15
CA TYR A 123 -15.82 13.43 8.86
C TYR A 123 -14.98 14.64 8.48
N LYS A 124 -14.17 15.11 9.44
CA LYS A 124 -13.18 16.16 9.21
C LYS A 124 -11.85 15.58 8.73
N MET A 125 -11.22 16.31 7.81
CA MET A 125 -9.86 15.99 7.37
C MET A 125 -8.92 15.86 8.57
N TRP A 126 -7.99 14.91 8.49
CA TRP A 126 -6.92 14.77 9.46
C TRP A 126 -5.71 15.64 9.05
N PRO A 127 -5.47 16.81 9.72
CA PRO A 127 -4.45 17.77 9.27
C PRO A 127 -3.04 17.20 9.24
N TRP A 128 -2.70 16.36 10.23
CA TRP A 128 -1.38 15.69 10.24
C TRP A 128 -1.16 14.81 8.99
N TRP A 129 -2.21 14.17 8.49
CA TRP A 129 -2.10 13.36 7.28
C TRP A 129 -1.83 14.21 6.04
N SER A 130 -2.45 15.39 5.92
CA SER A 130 -2.13 16.35 4.86
C SER A 130 -0.65 16.77 4.93
N HIS A 131 -0.15 17.07 6.13
CA HIS A 131 1.26 17.40 6.32
C HIS A 131 2.18 16.21 5.96
N PHE A 132 1.83 14.99 6.36
CA PHE A 132 2.56 13.78 6.02
C PHE A 132 2.61 13.53 4.50
N MET A 133 1.57 13.92 3.75
CA MET A 133 1.49 13.81 2.29
C MET A 133 2.06 15.02 1.54
N GLY A 134 2.72 15.96 2.22
CA GLY A 134 3.38 17.12 1.61
C GLY A 134 2.53 18.38 1.56
N ASP A 135 1.65 18.59 2.54
CA ASP A 135 0.80 19.76 2.72
C ASP A 135 -0.16 20.01 1.56
N ILE A 136 -0.77 18.96 1.06
CA ILE A 136 -1.74 18.99 -0.03
C ILE A 136 -3.14 18.60 0.43
N ARG A 137 -4.12 18.92 -0.40
CA ARG A 137 -5.52 18.51 -0.25
C ARG A 137 -6.02 17.92 -1.55
N TYR A 138 -6.95 17.02 -1.46
CA TYR A 138 -7.73 16.56 -2.60
C TYR A 138 -8.55 17.73 -3.17
N THR A 139 -8.59 17.86 -4.48
CA THR A 139 -9.32 18.92 -5.17
C THR A 139 -10.40 18.35 -6.08
N SER A 140 -10.04 17.41 -6.94
CA SER A 140 -10.93 16.83 -7.95
C SER A 140 -10.36 15.53 -8.49
N TYR A 141 -11.06 14.92 -9.41
CA TYR A 141 -10.62 13.79 -10.20
C TYR A 141 -11.10 13.92 -11.64
N ILE A 142 -10.49 13.19 -12.56
CA ILE A 142 -10.98 13.13 -13.93
C ILE A 142 -12.13 12.12 -14.01
N ALA A 143 -13.31 12.58 -14.39
CA ALA A 143 -14.54 11.76 -14.38
C ALA A 143 -14.56 10.61 -15.41
N GLN A 144 -13.73 10.69 -16.44
CA GLN A 144 -13.48 9.59 -17.38
C GLN A 144 -12.12 9.02 -17.08
N PHE A 145 -12.09 7.79 -16.57
CA PHE A 145 -10.84 7.11 -16.26
C PHE A 145 -9.93 7.12 -17.48
N ALA A 146 -8.71 7.55 -17.29
CA ALA A 146 -7.79 7.76 -18.40
C ALA A 146 -6.54 6.90 -18.26
N THR A 147 -6.17 6.30 -19.39
CA THR A 147 -4.83 5.75 -19.58
C THR A 147 -3.84 6.89 -19.66
N ALA A 148 -2.70 6.76 -18.98
CA ALA A 148 -1.66 7.77 -19.00
C ALA A 148 -0.25 7.16 -18.86
N THR A 149 0.76 7.93 -19.27
CA THR A 149 2.16 7.59 -19.05
C THR A 149 2.65 8.16 -17.72
N VAL A 150 3.19 7.30 -16.88
CA VAL A 150 3.91 7.67 -15.66
C VAL A 150 5.41 7.70 -15.96
N LYS A 151 6.07 8.82 -15.69
CA LYS A 151 7.51 9.02 -15.83
C LYS A 151 8.19 8.81 -14.49
N VAL A 152 9.29 8.07 -14.47
CA VAL A 152 10.12 7.84 -13.28
C VAL A 152 11.04 9.03 -13.08
N ASP A 153 10.88 9.74 -11.96
CA ASP A 153 11.72 10.91 -11.62
C ASP A 153 13.02 10.47 -10.94
N ASP A 154 12.98 9.47 -10.05
CA ASP A 154 14.17 8.92 -9.39
C ASP A 154 14.33 7.41 -9.62
N PRO A 155 15.01 7.00 -10.69
CA PRO A 155 15.28 5.58 -10.96
C PRO A 155 16.27 4.94 -9.98
N GLY A 156 16.99 5.74 -9.18
CA GLY A 156 17.94 5.28 -8.17
C GLY A 156 17.28 4.83 -6.88
N HIS A 157 16.06 5.25 -6.62
CA HIS A 157 15.35 4.85 -5.39
C HIS A 157 14.98 3.36 -5.40
N PRO A 158 15.19 2.62 -4.29
CA PRO A 158 14.94 1.17 -4.25
C PRO A 158 13.53 0.75 -4.68
N VAL A 159 12.51 1.57 -4.40
CA VAL A 159 11.12 1.33 -4.81
C VAL A 159 10.97 1.28 -6.33
N MET A 160 11.77 2.05 -7.07
CA MET A 160 11.71 2.16 -8.54
C MET A 160 12.64 1.17 -9.25
N LYS A 161 13.37 0.34 -8.50
CA LYS A 161 14.35 -0.60 -9.07
C LYS A 161 13.71 -1.57 -10.08
N GLY A 162 14.30 -1.65 -11.27
CA GLY A 162 13.87 -2.56 -12.34
C GLY A 162 12.66 -2.08 -13.14
N LEU A 163 12.11 -0.90 -12.83
CA LEU A 163 11.09 -0.26 -13.66
C LEU A 163 11.73 0.46 -14.84
N PRO A 164 11.03 0.56 -16.00
CA PRO A 164 11.49 1.40 -17.11
C PRO A 164 11.41 2.88 -16.73
N SER A 165 12.08 3.76 -17.49
CA SER A 165 12.03 5.22 -17.27
C SER A 165 10.63 5.82 -17.39
N SER A 166 9.71 5.12 -18.04
CA SER A 166 8.28 5.42 -18.06
C SER A 166 7.47 4.16 -18.32
N PHE A 167 6.24 4.13 -17.82
CA PHE A 167 5.30 3.03 -18.04
C PHE A 167 3.87 3.57 -18.18
N THR A 168 3.01 2.80 -18.82
CA THR A 168 1.61 3.16 -19.04
C THR A 168 0.76 2.59 -17.92
N VAL A 169 -0.13 3.42 -17.36
CA VAL A 169 -1.19 3.00 -16.43
C VAL A 169 -2.52 3.11 -17.16
N GLN A 170 -3.26 2.01 -17.19
CA GLN A 170 -4.53 1.90 -17.90
C GLN A 170 -5.69 2.38 -17.01
N HIS A 171 -6.64 3.12 -17.60
CA HIS A 171 -7.96 3.41 -17.00
C HIS A 171 -7.99 3.85 -15.53
N GLU A 172 -7.02 4.68 -15.10
CA GLU A 172 -6.94 5.12 -13.70
C GLU A 172 -7.83 6.35 -13.47
N GLU A 173 -8.36 6.47 -12.25
CA GLU A 173 -9.13 7.62 -11.77
C GLU A 173 -8.19 8.70 -11.21
N TRP A 174 -7.51 9.44 -12.09
CA TRP A 174 -6.50 10.42 -11.68
C TRP A 174 -7.07 11.53 -10.80
N TYR A 175 -6.62 11.60 -9.53
CA TYR A 175 -6.97 12.70 -8.62
C TYR A 175 -6.08 13.90 -8.86
N THR A 176 -6.60 15.08 -8.51
CA THR A 176 -5.80 16.30 -8.49
C THR A 176 -5.71 16.85 -7.07
N TRP A 177 -4.59 17.47 -6.78
CA TRP A 177 -4.27 18.07 -5.50
C TRP A 177 -4.32 19.58 -5.56
N SER A 178 -4.44 20.25 -4.41
CA SER A 178 -4.44 21.72 -4.30
C SER A 178 -3.18 22.38 -4.86
N ARG A 179 -2.10 21.62 -5.01
CA ARG A 179 -0.81 22.01 -5.60
C ARG A 179 0.05 20.77 -5.78
N SER A 180 1.17 20.88 -6.53
CA SER A 180 2.24 19.89 -6.47
C SER A 180 2.86 19.85 -5.07
N ASN A 181 3.15 18.65 -4.57
CA ASN A 181 3.81 18.45 -3.27
C ASN A 181 5.34 18.28 -3.39
N ARG A 182 5.91 18.42 -4.59
CA ARG A 182 7.32 18.17 -4.89
C ARG A 182 8.32 18.87 -3.95
N ASN A 183 7.99 20.05 -3.46
CA ASN A 183 8.85 20.81 -2.54
C ASN A 183 8.82 20.26 -1.09
N ASN A 184 7.88 19.37 -0.76
CA ASN A 184 7.65 18.89 0.61
C ASN A 184 7.85 17.40 0.76
N VAL A 185 8.06 16.67 -0.35
CA VAL A 185 8.26 15.22 -0.39
C VAL A 185 9.29 14.87 -1.46
N HIS A 186 9.87 13.69 -1.39
CA HIS A 186 10.71 13.14 -2.44
C HIS A 186 9.85 12.42 -3.49
N VAL A 187 9.68 13.03 -4.65
CA VAL A 187 8.88 12.48 -5.74
C VAL A 187 9.67 11.42 -6.49
N LEU A 188 9.07 10.24 -6.65
CA LEU A 188 9.64 9.10 -7.35
C LEU A 188 9.10 8.96 -8.78
N ALA A 189 7.85 9.39 -9.00
CA ALA A 189 7.26 9.38 -10.34
C ALA A 189 6.13 10.42 -10.47
N THR A 190 5.95 10.87 -11.71
CA THR A 190 5.00 11.91 -12.12
C THR A 190 4.18 11.41 -13.31
N VAL A 191 2.87 11.65 -13.34
CA VAL A 191 2.06 11.37 -14.53
C VAL A 191 2.20 12.48 -15.56
N ASP A 192 2.36 12.09 -16.82
CA ASP A 192 2.32 13.03 -17.94
C ASP A 192 0.89 13.25 -18.40
N GLU A 193 0.26 14.32 -17.90
CA GLU A 193 -1.13 14.68 -18.20
C GLU A 193 -1.40 14.91 -19.69
N SER A 194 -0.37 15.22 -20.49
CA SER A 194 -0.50 15.38 -21.95
C SER A 194 -0.83 14.05 -22.65
N THR A 195 -0.57 12.93 -21.97
CA THR A 195 -0.83 11.57 -22.48
C THR A 195 -2.20 11.01 -22.10
N TYR A 196 -3.02 11.75 -21.35
CA TYR A 196 -4.36 11.28 -20.97
C TYR A 196 -5.19 10.83 -22.18
N SER A 197 -5.71 9.59 -22.11
CA SER A 197 -6.61 9.02 -23.09
C SER A 197 -7.78 8.31 -22.38
N PRO A 198 -9.02 8.86 -22.44
CA PRO A 198 -9.41 10.10 -23.11
C PRO A 198 -8.77 11.37 -22.48
N LYS A 199 -8.65 12.43 -23.28
CA LYS A 199 -8.11 13.72 -22.80
C LYS A 199 -8.99 14.33 -21.71
N SER A 200 -8.35 14.94 -20.71
CA SER A 200 -9.01 15.67 -19.64
C SER A 200 -8.62 17.15 -19.67
N MET A 201 -9.57 18.03 -19.31
CA MET A 201 -9.31 19.44 -19.02
C MET A 201 -8.95 19.67 -17.54
N ILE A 202 -9.09 18.63 -16.70
CA ILE A 202 -8.71 18.68 -15.30
C ILE A 202 -7.23 18.27 -15.23
N THR A 203 -6.37 19.23 -14.94
CA THR A 203 -4.91 19.05 -14.91
C THR A 203 -4.29 19.83 -13.76
N MET A 204 -3.08 19.42 -13.35
CA MET A 204 -2.27 20.09 -12.33
C MET A 204 -1.01 20.74 -12.93
N GLY A 205 -0.54 20.22 -14.08
CA GLY A 205 0.74 20.55 -14.66
C GLY A 205 1.87 19.67 -14.10
N ASP A 206 2.47 20.00 -12.96
CA ASP A 206 3.35 19.07 -12.23
C ASP A 206 2.48 18.17 -11.34
N HIS A 207 2.45 16.88 -11.67
CA HIS A 207 1.51 15.93 -11.08
C HIS A 207 2.21 14.69 -10.50
N PRO A 208 2.83 14.80 -9.30
CA PRO A 208 3.40 13.66 -8.60
C PRO A 208 2.36 12.58 -8.30
N VAL A 209 2.70 11.33 -8.56
CA VAL A 209 1.83 10.17 -8.35
C VAL A 209 2.47 9.06 -7.51
N ILE A 210 3.81 9.09 -7.35
CA ILE A 210 4.51 8.20 -6.42
C ILE A 210 5.54 9.05 -5.68
N TRP A 211 5.53 8.99 -4.33
CA TRP A 211 6.49 9.74 -3.52
C TRP A 211 6.73 9.11 -2.15
N THR A 212 7.81 9.54 -1.52
CA THR A 212 8.14 9.27 -0.11
C THR A 212 8.25 10.58 0.66
N ASN A 213 7.98 10.54 1.95
CA ASN A 213 8.24 11.66 2.86
C ASN A 213 9.47 11.33 3.72
N GLU A 214 10.58 12.03 3.48
CA GLU A 214 11.85 11.85 4.17
C GLU A 214 11.95 12.64 5.49
N HIS A 215 10.93 13.46 5.83
CA HIS A 215 10.88 14.21 7.09
C HIS A 215 10.42 13.38 8.27
N VAL A 216 10.11 12.09 8.06
CA VAL A 216 9.75 11.13 9.10
C VAL A 216 10.74 9.96 9.12
N LYS A 217 10.83 9.23 10.24
CA LYS A 217 11.80 8.14 10.38
C LYS A 217 11.38 6.84 9.68
N ALA A 218 10.07 6.62 9.52
CA ALA A 218 9.56 5.43 8.85
C ALA A 218 9.84 5.49 7.35
N ARG A 219 10.27 4.40 6.75
CA ARG A 219 10.22 4.23 5.29
C ARG A 219 8.76 4.24 4.88
N ASN A 220 8.40 5.11 3.95
CA ASN A 220 7.02 5.28 3.55
C ASN A 220 6.93 5.57 2.07
N VAL A 221 5.90 5.06 1.42
CA VAL A 221 5.63 5.38 0.02
C VAL A 221 4.13 5.46 -0.22
N TYR A 222 3.72 6.50 -0.91
CA TYR A 222 2.41 6.59 -1.51
C TYR A 222 2.50 6.20 -2.98
N ILE A 223 1.60 5.34 -3.41
CA ILE A 223 1.42 4.90 -4.80
C ILE A 223 0.00 5.27 -5.21
N PHE A 224 -0.12 6.19 -6.16
CA PHE A 224 -1.44 6.69 -6.58
C PHE A 224 -2.34 5.60 -7.13
N MET A 225 -1.80 4.72 -7.99
CA MET A 225 -2.56 3.66 -8.65
C MET A 225 -3.21 2.74 -7.61
N GLY A 226 -4.47 2.41 -7.81
CA GLY A 226 -5.21 1.60 -6.84
C GLY A 226 -6.71 1.52 -7.11
N HIS A 227 -7.14 1.92 -8.32
CA HIS A 227 -8.55 1.93 -8.65
C HIS A 227 -9.04 0.58 -9.17
N HIS A 228 -8.26 -0.14 -10.01
CA HIS A 228 -8.68 -1.35 -10.70
C HIS A 228 -7.89 -2.60 -10.32
N ALA A 229 -8.56 -3.77 -10.38
CA ALA A 229 -7.97 -5.07 -10.10
C ALA A 229 -6.93 -5.51 -11.15
N ASP A 230 -7.08 -5.11 -12.40
CA ASP A 230 -6.18 -5.44 -13.51
C ASP A 230 -4.77 -4.86 -13.38
N LEU A 231 -4.55 -3.91 -12.46
CA LEU A 231 -3.22 -3.48 -12.05
C LEU A 231 -2.33 -4.66 -11.63
N PHE A 232 -2.90 -5.73 -11.09
CA PHE A 232 -2.14 -6.93 -10.69
C PHE A 232 -1.72 -7.82 -11.87
N GLU A 233 -2.21 -7.54 -13.08
CA GLU A 233 -1.74 -8.14 -14.33
C GLU A 233 -0.58 -7.33 -14.94
N ASP A 234 -0.38 -6.08 -14.52
CA ASP A 234 0.73 -5.22 -14.97
C ASP A 234 2.02 -5.54 -14.21
N LYS A 235 3.05 -5.92 -14.95
CA LYS A 235 4.37 -6.27 -14.40
C LYS A 235 5.08 -5.08 -13.75
N ASN A 236 4.86 -3.86 -14.24
CA ASN A 236 5.47 -2.67 -13.64
C ASN A 236 4.82 -2.35 -12.30
N PHE A 237 3.49 -2.45 -12.22
CA PHE A 237 2.77 -2.25 -10.96
C PHE A 237 3.15 -3.30 -9.91
N THR A 238 3.14 -4.58 -10.28
CA THR A 238 3.48 -5.66 -9.34
C THR A 238 4.95 -5.60 -8.91
N GLN A 239 5.88 -5.21 -9.80
CA GLN A 239 7.27 -4.96 -9.44
C GLN A 239 7.42 -3.77 -8.49
N LEU A 240 6.73 -2.65 -8.77
CA LEU A 240 6.68 -1.47 -7.91
C LEU A 240 6.20 -1.82 -6.50
N PHE A 241 5.08 -2.53 -6.40
CA PHE A 241 4.49 -2.91 -5.12
C PHE A 241 5.39 -3.89 -4.36
N ARG A 242 5.96 -4.89 -5.04
CA ARG A 242 6.97 -5.78 -4.45
C ARG A 242 8.15 -5.01 -3.87
N ASN A 243 8.74 -4.10 -4.63
CA ASN A 243 9.85 -3.27 -4.18
C ASN A 243 9.47 -2.44 -2.95
N ALA A 244 8.28 -1.83 -2.97
CA ALA A 244 7.77 -1.03 -1.86
C ALA A 244 7.63 -1.85 -0.57
N ILE A 245 7.14 -3.10 -0.66
CA ILE A 245 6.99 -4.01 0.49
C ILE A 245 8.35 -4.31 1.13
N PHE A 246 9.32 -4.77 0.36
CA PHE A 246 10.63 -5.15 0.90
C PHE A 246 11.40 -3.94 1.41
N TRP A 247 11.41 -2.83 0.66
CA TRP A 247 12.04 -1.60 1.12
C TRP A 247 11.34 -1.05 2.38
N GLY A 248 10.01 -0.97 2.40
CA GLY A 248 9.24 -0.49 3.55
C GLY A 248 9.43 -1.33 4.80
N ALA A 249 9.51 -2.66 4.66
CA ALA A 249 9.77 -3.58 5.77
C ALA A 249 11.23 -3.56 6.25
N GLY A 250 12.16 -2.90 5.53
CA GLY A 250 13.57 -2.84 5.88
C GLY A 250 14.37 -4.09 5.51
N GLN A 251 13.95 -4.77 4.43
CA GLN A 251 14.58 -5.99 3.92
C GLN A 251 15.50 -5.70 2.73
#